data_c912d9a94aab2af93c3d22952bee90dd
#
_entry.id   c912d9a94aab2af93c3d22952bee90dd
#
_cell.length_a   1.000
_cell.length_b   1.000
_cell.length_c   1.000
_cell.angle_alpha   90.00
_cell.angle_beta   90.00
_cell.angle_gamma   90.00
#
_symmetry.space_group_name_H-M   'P 1'
#
loop_
_entity.id
_entity.type
_entity.pdbx_description
1 polymer ?
#
loop_
_entity_poly.entity_id
_entity_poly.type
_entity_poly.pdbx_seq_one_letter_code
_entity_poly.pdbx_strand_id
1 'polypeptide(L)'
;EIKLGGFQANFASTRCIDHAHNRLTNLGVPEEVVARIDELIAFLTRHRAPRTDFDAQVLVDADLAGLACSPQDYKKLRTSLRAELSELDDLQFTKARMALIKKLLSYETIYQSPLGSAWEDTARANLEVELSRLEREKAQLCEAAQAEDTDDAEDTDDTDEVVEDSTTTTGTLIIKR
;
A
#
# COMPACT_ATOMS: atom_id res chain seq x y z
N GLU A 1 -10.25 -3.30 -8.32
CA GLU A 1 -9.72 -2.39 -7.30
C GLU A 1 -8.51 -3.05 -6.62
N ILE A 2 -7.31 -2.80 -7.13
CA ILE A 2 -6.07 -3.35 -6.61
C ILE A 2 -5.69 -2.55 -5.37
N LYS A 3 -5.78 -3.16 -4.18
CA LYS A 3 -5.42 -2.51 -2.93
C LYS A 3 -4.04 -2.94 -2.44
N LEU A 4 -3.19 -1.95 -2.33
CA LEU A 4 -1.80 -2.03 -1.89
C LEU A 4 -1.67 -1.96 -0.37
N GLY A 5 -0.99 -2.93 0.24
CA GLY A 5 -0.43 -2.84 1.58
C GLY A 5 -1.16 -3.62 2.68
N GLY A 6 -0.41 -4.39 3.44
CA GLY A 6 -0.85 -5.46 4.33
C GLY A 6 -1.87 -5.13 5.44
N PHE A 7 -2.00 -3.90 5.92
CA PHE A 7 -2.97 -3.57 6.97
C PHE A 7 -4.28 -3.04 6.40
N GLN A 8 -4.24 -2.23 5.36
CA GLN A 8 -5.45 -1.77 4.66
C GLN A 8 -6.01 -2.80 3.69
N ALA A 9 -5.16 -3.69 3.15
CA ALA A 9 -5.60 -4.77 2.28
C ALA A 9 -6.58 -5.73 2.97
N ASN A 10 -6.38 -6.05 4.24
CA ASN A 10 -7.30 -6.93 4.96
C ASN A 10 -8.69 -6.29 5.16
N PHE A 11 -8.75 -5.01 5.53
CA PHE A 11 -10.02 -4.30 5.69
C PHE A 11 -10.77 -4.13 4.37
N ALA A 12 -10.05 -3.80 3.31
CA ALA A 12 -10.60 -3.64 1.99
C ALA A 12 -11.06 -4.96 1.39
N SER A 13 -10.32 -6.04 1.65
CA SER A 13 -10.68 -7.41 1.23
C SER A 13 -11.96 -7.87 1.88
N THR A 14 -12.09 -7.69 3.19
CA THR A 14 -13.32 -8.03 3.93
C THR A 14 -14.50 -7.24 3.39
N ARG A 15 -14.37 -5.94 3.17
CA ARG A 15 -15.43 -5.10 2.60
C ARG A 15 -15.83 -5.51 1.19
N CYS A 16 -14.89 -5.96 0.34
CA CYS A 16 -15.20 -6.46 -1.00
C CYS A 16 -15.96 -7.77 -0.93
N ILE A 17 -15.55 -8.69 -0.06
CA ILE A 17 -16.24 -9.96 0.17
C ILE A 17 -17.64 -9.70 0.70
N ASP A 18 -17.80 -8.92 1.76
CA ASP A 18 -19.10 -8.58 2.37
C ASP A 18 -20.03 -7.91 1.35
N HIS A 19 -19.49 -7.01 0.51
CA HIS A 19 -20.28 -6.35 -0.52
C HIS A 19 -20.76 -7.33 -1.60
N ALA A 20 -19.87 -8.20 -2.09
CA ALA A 20 -20.21 -9.22 -3.09
C ALA A 20 -21.24 -10.20 -2.51
N HIS A 21 -20.97 -10.73 -1.31
CA HIS A 21 -21.84 -11.65 -0.59
C HIS A 21 -23.27 -11.09 -0.46
N ASN A 22 -23.41 -9.90 0.12
CA ASN A 22 -24.72 -9.27 0.35
C ASN A 22 -25.45 -9.01 -0.96
N ARG A 23 -24.74 -8.52 -1.97
CA ARG A 23 -25.35 -8.20 -3.26
C ARG A 23 -25.84 -9.44 -4.00
N LEU A 24 -25.06 -10.51 -4.03
CA LEU A 24 -25.40 -11.75 -4.71
C LEU A 24 -26.54 -12.49 -3.98
N THR A 25 -26.50 -12.53 -2.65
CA THR A 25 -27.58 -13.09 -1.84
C THR A 25 -28.90 -12.36 -2.08
N ASN A 26 -28.88 -11.02 -2.11
CA ASN A 26 -30.08 -10.22 -2.40
C ASN A 26 -30.63 -10.43 -3.83
N LEU A 27 -29.79 -10.86 -4.78
CA LEU A 27 -30.18 -11.23 -6.13
C LEU A 27 -30.67 -12.68 -6.24
N GLY A 28 -30.71 -13.43 -5.14
CA GLY A 28 -31.17 -14.82 -5.11
C GLY A 28 -30.17 -15.82 -5.69
N VAL A 29 -28.88 -15.48 -5.74
CA VAL A 29 -27.84 -16.43 -6.16
C VAL A 29 -27.73 -17.54 -5.11
N PRO A 30 -27.61 -18.83 -5.53
CA PRO A 30 -27.46 -19.95 -4.60
C PRO A 30 -26.28 -19.76 -3.65
N GLU A 31 -26.46 -20.14 -2.38
CA GLU A 31 -25.48 -19.94 -1.31
C GLU A 31 -24.12 -20.58 -1.63
N GLU A 32 -24.11 -21.75 -2.25
CA GLU A 32 -22.88 -22.43 -2.69
C GLU A 32 -22.08 -21.63 -3.72
N VAL A 33 -22.76 -20.92 -4.61
CA VAL A 33 -22.10 -20.05 -5.62
C VAL A 33 -21.57 -18.78 -4.95
N VAL A 34 -22.34 -18.19 -4.03
CA VAL A 34 -21.89 -17.03 -3.25
C VAL A 34 -20.64 -17.37 -2.43
N ALA A 35 -20.66 -18.48 -1.70
CA ALA A 35 -19.51 -18.94 -0.93
C ALA A 35 -18.26 -19.16 -1.80
N ARG A 36 -18.44 -19.72 -3.01
CA ARG A 36 -17.34 -19.89 -3.96
C ARG A 36 -16.77 -18.57 -4.45
N ILE A 37 -17.61 -17.59 -4.71
CA ILE A 37 -17.17 -16.24 -5.13
C ILE A 37 -16.40 -15.55 -3.99
N ASP A 38 -16.87 -15.67 -2.75
CA ASP A 38 -16.19 -15.12 -1.57
C ASP A 38 -14.77 -15.71 -1.42
N GLU A 39 -14.63 -17.02 -1.60
CA GLU A 39 -13.34 -17.72 -1.61
C GLU A 39 -12.41 -17.17 -2.72
N LEU A 40 -12.91 -17.05 -3.95
CA LEU A 40 -12.15 -16.55 -5.08
C LEU A 40 -11.67 -15.10 -4.86
N ILE A 41 -12.52 -14.23 -4.31
CA ILE A 41 -12.12 -12.87 -3.93
C ILE A 41 -11.02 -12.90 -2.87
N ALA A 42 -11.11 -13.81 -1.88
CA ALA A 42 -10.08 -13.96 -0.86
C ALA A 42 -8.74 -14.41 -1.44
N PHE A 43 -8.70 -15.23 -2.49
CA PHE A 43 -7.47 -15.62 -3.18
C PHE A 43 -6.86 -14.47 -3.98
N LEU A 44 -7.67 -13.65 -4.65
CA LEU A 44 -7.20 -12.44 -5.35
C LEU A 44 -6.48 -11.49 -4.38
N THR A 45 -7.04 -11.26 -3.20
CA THR A 45 -6.44 -10.35 -2.22
C THR A 45 -5.10 -10.83 -1.65
N ARG A 46 -4.90 -12.15 -1.63
CA ARG A 46 -3.64 -12.78 -1.19
C ARG A 46 -2.63 -12.93 -2.32
N HIS A 47 -3.05 -12.78 -3.56
CA HIS A 47 -2.34 -13.12 -4.79
C HIS A 47 -1.83 -14.57 -4.78
N ARG A 48 -2.62 -15.47 -4.21
CA ARG A 48 -2.30 -16.91 -4.08
C ARG A 48 -3.56 -17.74 -3.95
N ALA A 49 -3.57 -18.87 -4.65
CA ALA A 49 -4.59 -19.90 -4.61
C ALA A 49 -4.01 -21.24 -4.15
N PRO A 50 -4.84 -22.17 -3.65
CA PRO A 50 -4.41 -23.54 -3.32
C PRO A 50 -3.89 -24.27 -4.55
N ARG A 51 -2.88 -25.14 -4.38
CA ARG A 51 -2.33 -25.93 -5.50
C ARG A 51 -3.34 -26.91 -6.11
N THR A 52 -4.40 -27.24 -5.37
CA THR A 52 -5.46 -28.16 -5.80
C THR A 52 -6.61 -27.45 -6.54
N ASP A 53 -6.60 -26.15 -6.60
CA ASP A 53 -7.69 -25.32 -7.18
C ASP A 53 -7.20 -24.61 -8.44
N PHE A 54 -7.31 -25.31 -9.56
CA PHE A 54 -6.82 -24.81 -10.85
C PHE A 54 -7.55 -23.53 -11.30
N ASP A 55 -8.87 -23.46 -11.13
CA ASP A 55 -9.66 -22.29 -11.52
C ASP A 55 -9.26 -21.04 -10.73
N ALA A 56 -9.03 -21.20 -9.42
CA ALA A 56 -8.54 -20.13 -8.58
C ALA A 56 -7.10 -19.70 -8.96
N GLN A 57 -6.23 -20.64 -9.35
CA GLN A 57 -4.89 -20.30 -9.84
C GLN A 57 -4.96 -19.47 -11.13
N VAL A 58 -5.80 -19.90 -12.08
CA VAL A 58 -6.00 -19.15 -13.34
C VAL A 58 -6.55 -17.76 -13.08
N LEU A 59 -7.49 -17.62 -12.16
CA LEU A 59 -8.05 -16.33 -11.78
C LEU A 59 -7.00 -15.40 -11.16
N VAL A 60 -6.17 -15.90 -10.24
CA VAL A 60 -5.08 -15.13 -9.63
C VAL A 60 -4.02 -14.75 -10.67
N ASP A 61 -3.67 -15.66 -11.57
CA ASP A 61 -2.72 -15.40 -12.64
C ASP A 61 -3.24 -14.34 -13.61
N ALA A 62 -4.55 -14.38 -13.93
CA ALA A 62 -5.20 -13.36 -14.77
C ALA A 62 -5.19 -11.97 -14.14
N ASP A 63 -5.39 -11.88 -12.81
CA ASP A 63 -5.29 -10.63 -12.05
C ASP A 63 -3.85 -10.05 -12.12
N LEU A 64 -2.85 -10.90 -12.08
CA LEU A 64 -1.44 -10.52 -12.15
C LEU A 64 -0.89 -10.40 -13.59
N ALA A 65 -1.68 -10.71 -14.62
CA ALA A 65 -1.21 -10.73 -16.02
C ALA A 65 -0.61 -9.39 -16.48
N GLY A 66 -1.12 -8.28 -15.95
CA GLY A 66 -0.60 -6.94 -16.22
C GLY A 66 0.88 -6.73 -15.83
N LEU A 67 1.43 -7.56 -14.94
CA LEU A 67 2.85 -7.50 -14.57
C LEU A 67 3.77 -7.93 -15.72
N ALA A 68 3.28 -8.75 -16.65
CA ALA A 68 4.03 -9.27 -17.77
C ALA A 68 3.82 -8.50 -19.09
N CYS A 69 3.21 -7.32 -19.04
CA CYS A 69 3.04 -6.50 -20.23
C CYS A 69 4.35 -5.83 -20.67
N SER A 70 4.32 -5.17 -21.84
CA SER A 70 5.49 -4.44 -22.34
C SER A 70 5.96 -3.37 -21.34
N PRO A 71 7.24 -3.00 -21.30
CA PRO A 71 7.73 -1.95 -20.39
C PRO A 71 6.97 -0.63 -20.49
N GLN A 72 6.47 -0.28 -21.68
CA GLN A 72 5.67 0.93 -21.90
C GLN A 72 4.28 0.81 -21.25
N ASP A 73 3.63 -0.33 -21.41
CA ASP A 73 2.32 -0.56 -20.83
C ASP A 73 2.41 -0.78 -19.31
N TYR A 74 3.50 -1.39 -18.84
CA TYR A 74 3.80 -1.49 -17.42
C TYR A 74 3.98 -0.11 -16.77
N LYS A 75 4.62 0.83 -17.47
CA LYS A 75 4.70 2.23 -17.01
C LYS A 75 3.31 2.87 -16.88
N LYS A 76 2.42 2.65 -17.86
CA LYS A 76 1.03 3.15 -17.79
C LYS A 76 0.28 2.52 -16.61
N LEU A 77 0.39 1.20 -16.44
CA LEU A 77 -0.21 0.48 -15.31
C LEU A 77 0.20 1.09 -13.97
N ARG A 78 1.49 1.35 -13.76
CA ARG A 78 1.99 2.01 -12.54
C ARG A 78 1.43 3.41 -12.34
N THR A 79 1.33 4.19 -13.43
CA THR A 79 0.75 5.54 -13.37
C THR A 79 -0.73 5.50 -12.98
N SER A 80 -1.50 4.59 -13.57
CA SER A 80 -2.92 4.39 -13.21
C SER A 80 -3.06 3.96 -11.75
N LEU A 81 -2.22 3.03 -11.31
CA LEU A 81 -2.22 2.55 -9.93
C LEU A 81 -1.91 3.67 -8.92
N ARG A 82 -0.95 4.55 -9.24
CA ARG A 82 -0.66 5.71 -8.38
C ARG A 82 -1.85 6.68 -8.33
N ALA A 83 -2.53 6.90 -9.44
CA ALA A 83 -3.71 7.75 -9.51
C ALA A 83 -4.90 7.20 -8.72
N GLU A 84 -5.12 5.88 -8.75
CA GLU A 84 -6.16 5.21 -7.95
C GLU A 84 -5.91 5.29 -6.44
N LEU A 85 -4.65 5.40 -6.03
CA LEU A 85 -4.23 5.45 -4.63
C LEU A 85 -3.75 6.86 -4.24
N SER A 86 -4.38 7.87 -4.80
CA SER A 86 -4.08 9.28 -4.54
C SER A 86 -4.24 9.71 -3.07
N GLU A 87 -5.00 8.95 -2.27
CA GLU A 87 -5.17 9.18 -0.83
C GLU A 87 -3.90 8.88 0.00
N LEU A 88 -2.97 8.08 -0.54
CA LEU A 88 -1.70 7.79 0.10
C LEU A 88 -0.69 8.88 -0.26
N ASP A 89 0.09 9.34 0.72
CA ASP A 89 1.27 10.14 0.43
C ASP A 89 2.33 9.32 -0.34
N ASP A 90 3.31 10.00 -0.92
CA ASP A 90 4.29 9.34 -1.78
C ASP A 90 5.15 8.32 -1.03
N LEU A 91 5.48 8.57 0.23
CA LEU A 91 6.28 7.66 1.03
C LEU A 91 5.47 6.42 1.45
N GLN A 92 4.19 6.59 1.80
CA GLN A 92 3.28 5.50 2.13
C GLN A 92 3.04 4.62 0.90
N PHE A 93 2.75 5.22 -0.25
CA PHE A 93 2.58 4.52 -1.51
C PHE A 93 3.84 3.72 -1.87
N THR A 94 5.01 4.36 -1.85
CA THR A 94 6.28 3.74 -2.18
C THR A 94 6.58 2.55 -1.27
N LYS A 95 6.42 2.70 0.05
CA LYS A 95 6.61 1.61 1.03
C LYS A 95 5.65 0.44 0.78
N ALA A 96 4.36 0.72 0.56
CA ALA A 96 3.35 -0.30 0.33
C ALA A 96 3.62 -1.07 -0.99
N ARG A 97 3.96 -0.34 -2.05
CA ARG A 97 4.27 -0.94 -3.35
C ARG A 97 5.52 -1.82 -3.30
N MET A 98 6.59 -1.34 -2.65
CA MET A 98 7.81 -2.13 -2.43
C MET A 98 7.53 -3.42 -1.65
N ALA A 99 6.69 -3.37 -0.62
CA ALA A 99 6.34 -4.55 0.17
C ALA A 99 5.62 -5.60 -0.69
N LEU A 100 4.68 -5.18 -1.53
CA LEU A 100 3.99 -6.08 -2.47
C LEU A 100 4.95 -6.69 -3.48
N ILE A 101 5.81 -5.88 -4.10
CA ILE A 101 6.78 -6.36 -5.09
C ILE A 101 7.74 -7.37 -4.44
N LYS A 102 8.30 -7.05 -3.27
CA LYS A 102 9.19 -7.97 -2.53
C LYS A 102 8.49 -9.29 -2.20
N LYS A 103 7.21 -9.23 -1.81
CA LYS A 103 6.40 -10.42 -1.58
C LYS A 103 6.24 -11.26 -2.85
N LEU A 104 5.90 -10.65 -3.99
CA LEU A 104 5.74 -11.37 -5.25
C LEU A 104 7.05 -12.00 -5.73
N LEU A 105 8.16 -11.27 -5.65
CA LEU A 105 9.49 -11.76 -6.01
C LEU A 105 10.01 -12.85 -5.06
N SER A 106 9.52 -12.93 -3.82
CA SER A 106 9.89 -13.98 -2.87
C SER A 106 9.29 -15.35 -3.19
N TYR A 107 8.28 -15.39 -4.06
CA TYR A 107 7.68 -16.65 -4.46
C TYR A 107 8.59 -17.38 -5.46
N GLU A 108 8.61 -18.72 -5.40
CA GLU A 108 9.29 -19.56 -6.39
C GLU A 108 8.79 -19.26 -7.81
N THR A 109 7.48 -19.13 -7.97
CA THR A 109 6.82 -18.63 -9.18
C THR A 109 5.77 -17.60 -8.81
N ILE A 110 5.66 -16.51 -9.56
CA ILE A 110 4.60 -15.51 -9.44
C ILE A 110 3.28 -16.12 -9.91
N TYR A 111 3.31 -16.72 -11.09
CA TYR A 111 2.15 -17.38 -11.67
C TYR A 111 2.09 -18.85 -11.23
N GLN A 112 0.88 -19.30 -10.89
CA GLN A 112 0.66 -20.62 -10.30
C GLN A 112 0.16 -21.67 -11.31
N SER A 113 -0.57 -21.22 -12.34
CA SER A 113 -1.09 -22.11 -13.38
C SER A 113 -0.08 -22.29 -14.50
N PRO A 114 -0.11 -23.43 -15.24
CA PRO A 114 0.71 -23.59 -16.42
C PRO A 114 0.46 -22.53 -17.51
N LEU A 115 -0.72 -21.90 -17.50
CA LEU A 115 -1.10 -20.85 -18.47
C LEU A 115 -0.30 -19.56 -18.29
N GLY A 116 0.08 -19.26 -17.06
CA GLY A 116 0.89 -18.06 -16.74
C GLY A 116 2.39 -18.26 -16.87
N SER A 117 2.87 -19.48 -17.12
CA SER A 117 4.31 -19.79 -17.11
C SER A 117 5.14 -18.96 -18.10
N ALA A 118 4.59 -18.60 -19.24
CA ALA A 118 5.27 -17.77 -20.25
C ALA A 118 5.42 -16.29 -19.81
N TRP A 119 4.73 -15.87 -18.78
CA TRP A 119 4.73 -14.48 -18.26
C TRP A 119 5.77 -14.26 -17.17
N GLU A 120 6.30 -15.33 -16.59
CA GLU A 120 7.13 -15.29 -15.37
C GLU A 120 8.35 -14.38 -15.53
N ASP A 121 9.17 -14.60 -16.55
CA ASP A 121 10.42 -13.85 -16.73
C ASP A 121 10.17 -12.36 -16.98
N THR A 122 9.16 -12.04 -17.80
CA THR A 122 8.82 -10.65 -18.11
C THR A 122 8.28 -9.91 -16.85
N ALA A 123 7.42 -10.59 -16.07
CA ALA A 123 6.89 -10.02 -14.85
C ALA A 123 8.00 -9.77 -13.82
N ARG A 124 8.92 -10.73 -13.62
CA ARG A 124 10.06 -10.55 -12.73
C ARG A 124 10.93 -9.38 -13.16
N ALA A 125 11.30 -9.30 -14.43
CA ALA A 125 12.09 -8.19 -14.95
C ALA A 125 11.43 -6.82 -14.71
N ASN A 126 10.12 -6.71 -14.98
CA ASN A 126 9.37 -5.49 -14.71
C ASN A 126 9.35 -5.11 -13.22
N LEU A 127 9.12 -6.09 -12.34
CA LEU A 127 9.08 -5.89 -10.89
C LEU A 127 10.44 -5.51 -10.31
N GLU A 128 11.54 -6.12 -10.77
CA GLU A 128 12.90 -5.81 -10.33
C GLU A 128 13.31 -4.39 -10.72
N VAL A 129 13.01 -3.98 -11.95
CA VAL A 129 13.25 -2.60 -12.42
C VAL A 129 12.42 -1.60 -11.62
N GLU A 130 11.14 -1.91 -11.35
CA GLU A 130 10.30 -1.05 -10.53
C GLU A 130 10.82 -0.98 -9.09
N LEU A 131 11.21 -2.09 -8.48
CA LEU A 131 11.75 -2.13 -7.12
C LEU A 131 12.98 -1.24 -6.98
N SER A 132 13.93 -1.36 -7.91
CA SER A 132 15.15 -0.54 -7.92
C SER A 132 14.85 0.97 -8.05
N ARG A 133 13.80 1.33 -8.78
CA ARG A 133 13.34 2.71 -8.88
C ARG A 133 12.73 3.21 -7.58
N LEU A 134 11.84 2.40 -6.99
CA LEU A 134 11.17 2.74 -5.73
C LEU A 134 12.14 2.84 -4.55
N GLU A 135 13.20 2.06 -4.53
CA GLU A 135 14.25 2.14 -3.51
C GLU A 135 14.97 3.48 -3.56
N ARG A 136 15.29 3.99 -4.75
CA ARG A 136 15.87 5.32 -4.94
C ARG A 136 14.90 6.43 -4.57
N GLU A 137 13.65 6.32 -5.00
CA GLU A 137 12.58 7.28 -4.69
C GLU A 137 12.35 7.38 -3.17
N LYS A 138 12.30 6.23 -2.49
CA LYS A 138 12.19 6.19 -1.03
C LYS A 138 13.36 6.91 -0.33
N ALA A 139 14.59 6.71 -0.79
CA ALA A 139 15.77 7.37 -0.22
C ALA A 139 15.64 8.90 -0.34
N GLN A 140 15.28 9.40 -1.53
CA GLN A 140 15.07 10.83 -1.78
C GLN A 140 13.95 11.43 -0.91
N LEU A 141 12.83 10.73 -0.75
CA LEU A 141 11.71 11.16 0.10
C LEU A 141 12.12 11.21 1.59
N CYS A 142 12.94 10.26 2.04
CA CYS A 142 13.43 10.27 3.41
C CYS A 142 14.45 11.40 3.65
N GLU A 143 15.31 11.70 2.69
CA GLU A 143 16.27 12.82 2.77
C GLU A 143 15.54 14.17 2.79
N ALA A 144 14.52 14.35 1.95
CA ALA A 144 13.71 15.56 1.91
C ALA A 144 12.98 15.80 3.25
N ALA A 145 12.37 14.76 3.83
CA ALA A 145 11.70 14.88 5.11
C ALA A 145 12.65 15.23 6.27
N GLN A 146 13.89 14.76 6.23
CA GLN A 146 14.91 15.11 7.24
C GLN A 146 15.42 16.56 7.09
N ALA A 147 15.46 17.09 5.86
CA ALA A 147 15.86 18.47 5.63
C ALA A 147 14.83 19.48 6.13
N GLU A 148 13.53 19.16 6.01
CA GLU A 148 12.43 20.00 6.54
C GLU A 148 12.45 20.06 8.07
N ASP A 149 12.73 18.95 8.76
CA ASP A 149 12.82 18.90 10.24
C ASP A 149 14.02 19.69 10.80
N THR A 150 15.05 19.97 10.01
CA THR A 150 16.24 20.74 10.46
C THR A 150 16.08 22.25 10.29
N ASP A 151 15.28 22.71 9.34
CA ASP A 151 15.03 24.15 9.14
C ASP A 151 14.10 24.76 10.22
N ASP A 152 13.21 23.95 10.82
CA ASP A 152 12.34 24.41 11.91
C ASP A 152 13.06 24.54 13.27
N ALA A 153 14.32 24.08 13.37
CA ALA A 153 15.08 24.10 14.62
C ALA A 153 16.01 25.31 14.79
N GLU A 154 16.21 26.15 13.78
CA GLU A 154 17.16 27.28 13.84
C GLU A 154 16.52 28.65 14.15
N ASP A 155 15.21 28.76 14.34
CA ASP A 155 14.54 30.08 14.57
C ASP A 155 14.09 30.33 16.01
N THR A 156 14.87 29.83 17.00
CA THR A 156 14.69 30.18 18.41
C THR A 156 16.00 30.49 19.11
N ASP A 157 16.72 31.53 18.66
CA ASP A 157 17.68 32.23 19.52
C ASP A 157 17.87 33.68 18.99
N ASP A 158 17.25 34.62 19.61
CA ASP A 158 17.83 35.90 20.02
C ASP A 158 16.74 36.85 20.55
N THR A 159 16.67 37.03 21.85
CA THR A 159 16.60 38.36 22.48
C THR A 159 16.65 38.19 24.00
N ASP A 160 17.86 38.21 24.49
CA ASP A 160 18.15 38.58 25.87
C ASP A 160 18.27 40.11 25.91
N GLU A 161 17.31 40.81 26.44
CA GLU A 161 17.50 42.17 26.87
C GLU A 161 17.13 42.30 28.35
N VAL A 162 18.21 42.36 29.14
CA VAL A 162 18.26 42.64 30.55
C VAL A 162 17.82 44.07 30.79
N VAL A 163 16.74 44.27 31.56
CA VAL A 163 16.56 45.54 32.31
C VAL A 163 16.22 45.19 33.74
N GLU A 164 17.22 45.41 34.61
CA GLU A 164 17.01 45.56 36.06
C GLU A 164 16.15 46.81 36.32
N ASP A 165 15.10 46.70 37.10
CA ASP A 165 14.91 47.63 38.21
C ASP A 165 13.94 47.11 39.29
N SER A 166 14.33 47.46 40.48
CA SER A 166 13.79 47.16 41.79
C SER A 166 12.34 47.60 41.98
N THR A 167 11.52 46.87 42.73
CA THR A 167 10.97 47.22 44.04
C THR A 167 9.86 46.27 44.50
N THR A 168 10.10 45.71 45.66
CA THR A 168 9.22 45.34 46.78
C THR A 168 7.70 45.53 46.62
N THR A 169 6.91 44.49 46.91
CA THR A 169 5.93 44.43 48.01
C THR A 169 4.95 43.23 47.88
N THR A 170 5.05 42.36 48.87
CA THR A 170 3.99 41.71 49.66
C THR A 170 2.61 41.40 49.01
N GLY A 171 2.23 40.14 49.08
CA GLY A 171 0.85 39.88 49.50
C GLY A 171 0.03 38.87 48.71
N THR A 172 -0.18 37.76 49.33
CA THR A 172 -1.44 37.03 49.52
C THR A 172 -1.83 35.93 48.50
N LEU A 173 -1.67 34.72 49.02
CA LEU A 173 -2.38 33.50 48.61
C LEU A 173 -3.89 33.67 48.51
N ILE A 174 -4.54 33.22 47.48
CA ILE A 174 -5.90 32.66 47.58
C ILE A 174 -6.01 31.42 46.68
N ILE A 175 -6.21 30.27 47.35
CA ILE A 175 -6.69 29.01 46.79
C ILE A 175 -8.18 29.09 46.60
N LYS A 176 -8.75 28.68 45.45
CA LYS A 176 -10.11 28.13 45.34
C LYS A 176 -10.18 27.28 44.07
N ARG A 177 -10.34 26.01 44.32
CA ARG A 177 -11.29 24.97 43.97
C ARG A 177 -11.52 24.77 42.48
#